data_2aedeb8c650cbbedcfbc8ab3866ac517
#
_entry.id   2aedeb8c650cbbedcfbc8ab3866ac517
#
_cell.length_a   1.000
_cell.length_b   1.000
_cell.length_c   1.000
_cell.angle_alpha   90.00
_cell.angle_beta   90.00
_cell.angle_gamma   90.00
#
_symmetry.space_group_name_H-M   'P 1'
#
loop_
_entity.id
_entity.type
_entity.pdbx_description
1 polymer ?
#
loop_
_entity_poly.entity_id
_entity_poly.type
_entity_poly.pdbx_seq_one_letter_code
_entity_poly.pdbx_strand_id
1 'polypeptide(L)'
;MARYQQKTILNFGNSVDVASNQVQRQWQQVGQISDKIGGVAQKFLESETKKKASIAGMVDGQKHEGGLQTGLSSYTTYGQQYNESYVAAYGADIALEANQTINEIAVDANTPEEFLERVGGYRKGLMAGVSDPVLQGLADSKINQYVDAPYKAMLKAQQKREIEKAESSHKEGMLRMSTDAVFAWGNAETEDELKGAAVAENEFFAVLNARRNSDDPMLRI
;
A
#
# COMPACT_ATOMS: atom_id res chain seq x y z
N MET A 1 -15.84 -7.03 -18.76
CA MET A 1 -14.73 -6.53 -17.90
C MET A 1 -14.43 -5.03 -18.09
N ALA A 2 -15.37 -4.19 -18.56
CA ALA A 2 -15.10 -2.77 -18.87
C ALA A 2 -15.73 -1.74 -17.92
N ARG A 3 -16.29 -2.15 -16.79
CA ARG A 3 -17.00 -1.23 -15.84
C ARG A 3 -16.22 -0.83 -14.59
N TYR A 4 -15.03 -1.39 -14.34
CA TYR A 4 -14.24 -1.09 -13.13
C TYR A 4 -13.23 0.05 -13.31
N GLN A 5 -12.81 0.37 -14.52
CA GLN A 5 -11.81 1.42 -14.78
C GLN A 5 -12.33 2.86 -14.68
N GLN A 6 -13.64 3.09 -14.90
CA GLN A 6 -14.18 4.45 -14.88
C GLN A 6 -14.40 5.06 -13.49
N LYS A 7 -14.49 4.24 -12.43
CA LYS A 7 -14.73 4.76 -11.05
C LYS A 7 -13.47 5.28 -10.35
N THR A 8 -12.29 4.82 -10.77
CA THR A 8 -11.01 5.21 -10.14
C THR A 8 -10.54 6.58 -10.64
N ILE A 9 -10.83 6.95 -11.87
CA ILE A 9 -10.41 8.22 -12.49
C ILE A 9 -11.16 9.43 -11.91
N LEU A 10 -12.39 9.26 -11.43
CA LEU A 10 -13.22 10.37 -10.92
C LEU A 10 -12.83 10.84 -9.50
N ASN A 11 -12.10 10.02 -8.72
CA ASN A 11 -11.66 10.43 -7.38
C ASN A 11 -10.32 11.19 -7.37
N PHE A 12 -9.53 11.15 -8.43
CA PHE A 12 -8.24 11.84 -8.50
C PHE A 12 -8.37 13.31 -8.88
N GLY A 13 -9.40 13.71 -9.61
CA GLY A 13 -9.69 15.11 -9.89
C GLY A 13 -9.93 15.95 -8.63
N ASN A 14 -10.56 15.37 -7.61
CA ASN A 14 -10.88 16.09 -6.38
C ASN A 14 -9.66 16.35 -5.46
N SER A 15 -8.58 15.56 -5.55
CA SER A 15 -7.38 15.79 -4.71
C SER A 15 -6.48 16.90 -5.28
N VAL A 16 -6.43 17.04 -6.59
CA VAL A 16 -5.72 18.15 -7.25
C VAL A 16 -6.50 19.46 -7.07
N ASP A 17 -7.83 19.42 -7.15
CA ASP A 17 -8.70 20.57 -6.88
C ASP A 17 -8.65 21.03 -5.42
N VAL A 18 -8.47 20.13 -4.45
CA VAL A 18 -8.32 20.51 -3.03
C VAL A 18 -6.99 21.23 -2.78
N ALA A 19 -5.89 20.79 -3.40
CA ALA A 19 -4.60 21.47 -3.28
C ALA A 19 -4.62 22.85 -3.98
N SER A 20 -5.21 22.94 -5.17
CA SER A 20 -5.39 24.21 -5.90
C SER A 20 -6.34 25.17 -5.19
N ASN A 21 -7.43 24.66 -4.61
CA ASN A 21 -8.39 25.45 -3.83
C ASN A 21 -7.81 25.91 -2.47
N GLN A 22 -6.91 25.15 -1.84
CA GLN A 22 -6.23 25.57 -0.62
C GLN A 22 -5.23 26.70 -0.89
N VAL A 23 -4.49 26.60 -1.98
CA VAL A 23 -3.63 27.68 -2.48
C VAL A 23 -4.47 28.89 -2.87
N GLN A 24 -5.59 28.71 -3.58
CA GLN A 24 -6.51 29.81 -3.97
C GLN A 24 -7.16 30.51 -2.76
N ARG A 25 -7.52 29.79 -1.70
CA ARG A 25 -8.05 30.38 -0.45
C ARG A 25 -6.99 31.16 0.32
N GLN A 26 -5.75 30.72 0.35
CA GLN A 26 -4.63 31.51 0.90
C GLN A 26 -4.41 32.82 0.11
N TRP A 27 -4.57 32.78 -1.21
CA TRP A 27 -4.50 33.97 -2.05
C TRP A 27 -5.65 34.96 -1.83
N GLN A 28 -6.86 34.47 -1.55
CA GLN A 28 -8.02 35.33 -1.23
C GLN A 28 -7.89 36.05 0.13
N GLN A 29 -7.24 35.42 1.12
CA GLN A 29 -6.95 36.06 2.41
C GLN A 29 -5.87 37.14 2.33
N VAL A 30 -4.91 36.99 1.43
CA VAL A 30 -3.88 38.05 1.18
C VAL A 30 -4.47 39.28 0.51
N GLY A 31 -5.57 39.16 -0.25
CA GLY A 31 -6.26 40.27 -0.90
C GLY A 31 -6.97 41.26 0.05
N GLN A 32 -7.23 40.87 1.31
CA GLN A 32 -7.98 41.71 2.26
C GLN A 32 -7.13 42.63 3.16
N ILE A 33 -5.77 42.61 3.01
CA ILE A 33 -4.86 43.42 3.86
C ILE A 33 -4.35 44.70 3.14
N SER A 34 -5.02 45.11 2.09
CA SER A 34 -4.58 46.18 1.17
C SER A 34 -4.80 47.64 1.62
N ASP A 35 -5.26 47.92 2.85
CA ASP A 35 -5.72 49.28 3.19
C ASP A 35 -4.83 50.08 4.14
N LYS A 36 -3.53 49.83 4.25
CA LYS A 36 -2.61 50.74 4.96
C LYS A 36 -1.44 51.17 4.07
N ILE A 37 -1.62 52.36 3.52
CA ILE A 37 -0.72 53.08 2.63
C ILE A 37 0.58 53.47 3.34
N GLY A 38 1.74 53.05 2.83
CA GLY A 38 3.09 53.44 3.24
C GLY A 38 4.17 52.42 3.01
N GLY A 39 3.81 51.13 2.93
CA GLY A 39 4.72 50.02 2.63
C GLY A 39 4.29 49.17 1.42
N VAL A 40 3.38 49.75 0.63
CA VAL A 40 2.60 49.02 -0.41
C VAL A 40 3.46 48.55 -1.57
N ALA A 41 4.39 49.34 -2.04
CA ALA A 41 5.25 49.01 -3.17
C ALA A 41 6.21 47.85 -2.83
N GLN A 42 6.78 47.85 -1.63
CA GLN A 42 7.70 46.82 -1.19
C GLN A 42 6.98 45.48 -0.92
N LYS A 43 5.80 45.54 -0.29
CA LYS A 43 4.93 44.38 -0.09
C LYS A 43 4.36 43.82 -1.38
N PHE A 44 4.07 44.69 -2.35
CA PHE A 44 3.58 44.28 -3.67
C PHE A 44 4.68 43.55 -4.45
N LEU A 45 5.92 44.07 -4.45
CA LEU A 45 7.07 43.43 -5.08
C LEU A 45 7.40 42.10 -4.43
N GLU A 46 7.34 42.01 -3.09
CA GLU A 46 7.50 40.73 -2.37
C GLU A 46 6.39 39.74 -2.71
N SER A 47 5.15 40.22 -2.81
CA SER A 47 4.00 39.35 -3.18
C SER A 47 4.15 38.84 -4.61
N GLU A 48 4.55 39.67 -5.57
CA GLU A 48 4.80 39.24 -6.94
C GLU A 48 5.98 38.27 -7.05
N THR A 49 7.06 38.55 -6.30
CA THR A 49 8.22 37.68 -6.23
C THR A 49 7.85 36.30 -5.67
N LYS A 50 7.06 36.27 -4.59
CA LYS A 50 6.53 35.00 -4.02
C LYS A 50 5.65 34.25 -5.01
N LYS A 51 4.75 34.96 -5.73
CA LYS A 51 3.90 34.34 -6.75
C LYS A 51 4.72 33.69 -7.87
N LYS A 52 5.68 34.45 -8.42
CA LYS A 52 6.56 33.94 -9.48
C LYS A 52 7.39 32.76 -9.01
N ALA A 53 7.95 32.83 -7.80
CA ALA A 53 8.70 31.73 -7.19
C ALA A 53 7.84 30.49 -6.97
N SER A 54 6.62 30.66 -6.47
CA SER A 54 5.69 29.55 -6.24
C SER A 54 5.29 28.85 -7.54
N ILE A 55 4.96 29.62 -8.58
CA ILE A 55 4.62 29.05 -9.88
C ILE A 55 5.81 28.30 -10.49
N ALA A 56 7.00 28.92 -10.46
CA ALA A 56 8.22 28.28 -10.98
C ALA A 56 8.54 26.99 -10.22
N GLY A 57 8.56 27.03 -8.89
CA GLY A 57 8.81 25.85 -8.07
C GLY A 57 7.78 24.75 -8.29
N MET A 58 6.51 25.10 -8.45
CA MET A 58 5.45 24.14 -8.75
C MET A 58 5.64 23.46 -10.11
N VAL A 59 5.93 24.23 -11.16
CA VAL A 59 6.13 23.70 -12.51
C VAL A 59 7.37 22.81 -12.56
N ASP A 60 8.49 23.27 -11.99
CA ASP A 60 9.74 22.51 -11.98
C ASP A 60 9.61 21.25 -11.12
N GLY A 61 8.91 21.32 -9.99
CA GLY A 61 8.65 20.17 -9.13
C GLY A 61 7.79 19.09 -9.80
N GLN A 62 6.77 19.48 -10.55
CA GLN A 62 5.95 18.55 -11.34
C GLN A 62 6.71 17.89 -12.49
N LYS A 63 7.67 18.59 -13.07
CA LYS A 63 8.50 18.05 -14.16
C LYS A 63 9.73 17.32 -13.66
N HIS A 64 10.00 17.35 -12.37
CA HIS A 64 11.24 16.86 -11.75
C HIS A 64 12.49 17.56 -12.33
N GLU A 65 12.34 18.82 -12.76
CA GLU A 65 13.40 19.62 -13.35
C GLU A 65 13.95 20.66 -12.34
N GLY A 66 15.14 21.17 -12.55
CA GLY A 66 15.75 22.28 -11.80
C GLY A 66 16.30 21.90 -10.42
N GLY A 67 15.56 21.24 -9.58
CA GLY A 67 15.95 20.91 -8.21
C GLY A 67 15.81 22.05 -7.21
N LEU A 68 16.15 21.79 -5.94
CA LEU A 68 16.05 22.77 -4.86
C LEU A 68 17.09 23.87 -4.99
N GLN A 69 16.69 25.11 -4.70
CA GLN A 69 17.60 26.24 -4.56
C GLN A 69 18.49 26.05 -3.35
N THR A 70 19.80 26.15 -3.52
CA THR A 70 20.81 25.92 -2.46
C THR A 70 21.67 27.15 -2.21
N GLY A 71 22.48 27.14 -1.15
CA GLY A 71 23.37 28.23 -0.81
C GLY A 71 22.63 29.52 -0.48
N LEU A 72 23.17 30.68 -0.85
CA LEU A 72 22.59 31.97 -0.54
C LEU A 72 21.22 32.20 -1.18
N SER A 73 20.93 31.60 -2.32
CA SER A 73 19.64 31.70 -2.98
C SER A 73 18.49 31.10 -2.16
N SER A 74 18.77 30.05 -1.41
CA SER A 74 17.76 29.39 -0.57
C SER A 74 17.27 30.24 0.61
N TYR A 75 18.03 31.24 1.02
CA TYR A 75 17.66 32.17 2.09
C TYR A 75 16.88 33.37 1.61
N THR A 76 16.77 33.56 0.30
CA THR A 76 15.95 34.67 -0.26
C THR A 76 14.45 34.29 -0.16
N THR A 77 13.61 35.34 -0.13
CA THR A 77 12.15 35.16 -0.19
C THR A 77 11.73 34.34 -1.43
N TYR A 78 12.42 34.56 -2.56
CA TYR A 78 12.19 33.78 -3.77
C TYR A 78 12.58 32.31 -3.58
N GLY A 79 13.81 32.05 -3.12
CA GLY A 79 14.31 30.70 -2.96
C GLY A 79 13.53 29.86 -1.96
N GLN A 80 13.13 30.45 -0.84
CA GLN A 80 12.28 29.78 0.15
C GLN A 80 10.92 29.38 -0.46
N GLN A 81 10.23 30.33 -1.09
CA GLN A 81 8.93 30.07 -1.69
C GLN A 81 9.00 29.10 -2.88
N TYR A 82 10.07 29.18 -3.66
CA TYR A 82 10.35 28.24 -4.73
C TYR A 82 10.53 26.82 -4.17
N ASN A 83 11.40 26.64 -3.18
CA ASN A 83 11.69 25.34 -2.57
C ASN A 83 10.44 24.73 -1.93
N GLU A 84 9.64 25.51 -1.19
CA GLU A 84 8.38 25.03 -0.61
C GLU A 84 7.42 24.52 -1.68
N SER A 85 7.25 25.29 -2.75
CA SER A 85 6.34 24.92 -3.84
C SER A 85 6.86 23.75 -4.66
N TYR A 86 8.19 23.69 -4.87
CA TYR A 86 8.85 22.57 -5.52
C TYR A 86 8.65 21.28 -4.75
N VAL A 87 8.95 21.26 -3.44
CA VAL A 87 8.80 20.07 -2.57
C VAL A 87 7.34 19.61 -2.53
N ALA A 88 6.40 20.56 -2.45
CA ALA A 88 4.97 20.23 -2.44
C ALA A 88 4.52 19.58 -3.75
N ALA A 89 4.91 20.15 -4.90
CA ALA A 89 4.54 19.63 -6.21
C ALA A 89 5.21 18.30 -6.51
N TYR A 90 6.52 18.20 -6.27
CA TYR A 90 7.28 16.96 -6.39
C TYR A 90 6.70 15.85 -5.53
N GLY A 91 6.42 16.15 -4.24
CA GLY A 91 5.85 15.17 -3.32
C GLY A 91 4.43 14.73 -3.70
N ALA A 92 3.63 15.60 -4.33
CA ALA A 92 2.30 15.24 -4.84
C ALA A 92 2.39 14.31 -6.06
N ASP A 93 3.32 14.60 -6.98
CA ASP A 93 3.54 13.79 -8.17
C ASP A 93 4.07 12.40 -7.82
N ILE A 94 5.11 12.33 -6.99
CA ILE A 94 5.62 11.06 -6.45
C ILE A 94 4.55 10.27 -5.69
N ALA A 95 3.69 10.95 -4.93
CA ALA A 95 2.61 10.26 -4.21
C ALA A 95 1.60 9.62 -5.18
N LEU A 96 1.28 10.29 -6.27
CA LEU A 96 0.40 9.78 -7.31
C LEU A 96 1.04 8.58 -8.02
N GLU A 97 2.27 8.73 -8.48
CA GLU A 97 3.03 7.68 -9.15
C GLU A 97 3.21 6.45 -8.24
N ALA A 98 3.65 6.66 -6.98
CA ALA A 98 3.82 5.58 -6.02
C ALA A 98 2.51 4.83 -5.74
N ASN A 99 1.39 5.55 -5.58
CA ASN A 99 0.09 4.93 -5.39
C ASN A 99 -0.32 4.05 -6.58
N GLN A 100 -0.13 4.54 -7.81
CA GLN A 100 -0.46 3.79 -9.01
C GLN A 100 0.44 2.55 -9.15
N THR A 101 1.76 2.75 -9.11
CA THR A 101 2.74 1.68 -9.30
C THR A 101 2.64 0.61 -8.22
N ILE A 102 2.47 0.99 -6.95
CA ILE A 102 2.34 0.02 -5.86
C ILE A 102 1.05 -0.78 -5.98
N ASN A 103 -0.06 -0.16 -6.40
CA ASN A 103 -1.29 -0.90 -6.65
C ASN A 103 -1.15 -1.86 -7.85
N GLU A 104 -0.46 -1.47 -8.92
CA GLU A 104 -0.16 -2.36 -10.04
C GLU A 104 0.70 -3.54 -9.60
N ILE A 105 1.78 -3.28 -8.85
CA ILE A 105 2.63 -4.33 -8.27
C ILE A 105 1.80 -5.27 -7.37
N ALA A 106 0.88 -4.74 -6.57
CA ALA A 106 0.05 -5.54 -5.68
C ALA A 106 -0.97 -6.43 -6.42
N VAL A 107 -1.43 -6.01 -7.60
CA VAL A 107 -2.29 -6.83 -8.46
C VAL A 107 -1.51 -7.94 -9.14
N ASP A 108 -0.27 -7.67 -9.53
CA ASP A 108 0.56 -8.59 -10.30
C ASP A 108 1.38 -9.57 -9.42
N ALA A 109 1.64 -9.22 -8.17
CA ALA A 109 2.40 -10.07 -7.25
C ALA A 109 1.55 -11.23 -6.72
N ASN A 110 2.11 -12.43 -6.73
CA ASN A 110 1.44 -13.64 -6.25
C ASN A 110 1.66 -13.87 -4.74
N THR A 111 2.75 -13.35 -4.20
CA THR A 111 3.14 -13.51 -2.80
C THR A 111 3.53 -12.18 -2.17
N PRO A 112 3.43 -12.03 -0.83
CA PRO A 112 3.89 -10.85 -0.12
C PRO A 112 5.38 -10.56 -0.33
N GLU A 113 6.20 -11.60 -0.45
CA GLU A 113 7.64 -11.50 -0.68
C GLU A 113 7.93 -10.93 -2.07
N GLU A 114 7.27 -11.45 -3.11
CA GLU A 114 7.37 -10.93 -4.48
C GLU A 114 6.93 -9.46 -4.55
N PHE A 115 5.86 -9.11 -3.84
CA PHE A 115 5.40 -7.73 -3.72
C PHE A 115 6.50 -6.82 -3.17
N LEU A 116 7.11 -7.19 -2.03
CA LEU A 116 8.18 -6.38 -1.41
C LEU A 116 9.43 -6.28 -2.29
N GLU A 117 9.79 -7.34 -2.99
CA GLU A 117 10.91 -7.33 -3.93
C GLU A 117 10.67 -6.33 -5.07
N ARG A 118 9.49 -6.37 -5.70
CA ARG A 118 9.11 -5.46 -6.79
C ARG A 118 9.02 -4.01 -6.31
N VAL A 119 8.45 -3.76 -5.14
CA VAL A 119 8.45 -2.43 -4.50
C VAL A 119 9.87 -1.95 -4.22
N GLY A 120 10.75 -2.84 -3.77
CA GLY A 120 12.18 -2.54 -3.59
C GLY A 120 12.88 -2.17 -4.90
N GLY A 121 12.54 -2.83 -6.00
CA GLY A 121 13.01 -2.50 -7.35
C GLY A 121 12.53 -1.12 -7.81
N TYR A 122 11.25 -0.84 -7.68
CA TYR A 122 10.67 0.48 -7.97
C TYR A 122 11.34 1.59 -7.16
N ARG A 123 11.48 1.39 -5.83
CA ARG A 123 12.16 2.33 -4.93
C ARG A 123 13.59 2.64 -5.40
N LYS A 124 14.37 1.61 -5.73
CA LYS A 124 15.75 1.80 -6.22
C LYS A 124 15.78 2.57 -7.54
N GLY A 125 14.87 2.27 -8.46
CA GLY A 125 14.76 2.97 -9.73
C GLY A 125 14.46 4.46 -9.54
N LEU A 126 13.48 4.77 -8.70
CA LEU A 126 13.10 6.16 -8.40
C LEU A 126 14.25 6.92 -7.72
N MET A 127 14.90 6.32 -6.72
CA MET A 127 16.00 6.96 -5.99
C MET A 127 17.23 7.20 -6.84
N ALA A 128 17.50 6.37 -7.85
CA ALA A 128 18.64 6.54 -8.75
C ALA A 128 18.57 7.83 -9.57
N GLY A 129 17.37 8.35 -9.83
CA GLY A 129 17.15 9.61 -10.56
C GLY A 129 17.20 10.86 -9.68
N VAL A 130 17.23 10.73 -8.35
CA VAL A 130 17.12 11.85 -7.41
C VAL A 130 18.43 12.02 -6.65
N SER A 131 19.12 13.14 -6.87
CA SER A 131 20.41 13.42 -6.21
C SER A 131 20.26 14.15 -4.86
N ASP A 132 19.14 14.83 -4.64
CA ASP A 132 18.90 15.62 -3.43
C ASP A 132 18.39 14.73 -2.28
N PRO A 133 19.06 14.71 -1.11
CA PRO A 133 18.67 13.86 0.02
C PRO A 133 17.30 14.18 0.60
N VAL A 134 16.86 15.45 0.52
CA VAL A 134 15.53 15.87 1.02
C VAL A 134 14.44 15.29 0.12
N LEU A 135 14.63 15.36 -1.17
CA LEU A 135 13.70 14.79 -2.16
C LEU A 135 13.70 13.26 -2.10
N GLN A 136 14.87 12.63 -1.89
CA GLN A 136 14.95 11.18 -1.63
C GLN A 136 14.13 10.78 -0.40
N GLY A 137 14.32 11.47 0.72
CA GLY A 137 13.58 11.20 1.96
C GLY A 137 12.06 11.40 1.79
N LEU A 138 11.65 12.42 1.03
CA LEU A 138 10.25 12.66 0.70
C LEU A 138 9.67 11.53 -0.15
N ALA A 139 10.37 11.13 -1.22
CA ALA A 139 9.95 10.03 -2.09
C ALA A 139 9.84 8.71 -1.31
N ASP A 140 10.82 8.40 -0.48
CA ASP A 140 10.79 7.20 0.38
C ASP A 140 9.59 7.21 1.34
N SER A 141 9.31 8.34 1.97
CA SER A 141 8.14 8.52 2.83
C SER A 141 6.82 8.29 2.08
N LYS A 142 6.72 8.79 0.83
CA LYS A 142 5.52 8.59 0.01
C LYS A 142 5.34 7.13 -0.40
N ILE A 143 6.41 6.45 -0.82
CA ILE A 143 6.36 5.02 -1.13
C ILE A 143 5.87 4.23 0.09
N ASN A 144 6.48 4.44 1.25
CA ASN A 144 6.13 3.73 2.48
C ASN A 144 4.65 3.92 2.87
N GLN A 145 4.08 5.09 2.60
CA GLN A 145 2.67 5.37 2.88
C GLN A 145 1.71 4.42 2.15
N TYR A 146 2.07 3.95 0.95
CA TYR A 146 1.19 3.12 0.12
C TYR A 146 1.50 1.62 0.19
N VAL A 147 2.63 1.21 0.77
CA VAL A 147 3.03 -0.22 0.85
C VAL A 147 2.25 -1.00 1.90
N ASP A 148 1.97 -0.40 3.03
CA ASP A 148 1.44 -1.08 4.23
C ASP A 148 0.09 -1.78 4.00
N ALA A 149 -0.85 -1.11 3.34
CA ALA A 149 -2.20 -1.63 3.17
C ALA A 149 -2.26 -2.84 2.20
N PRO A 150 -1.66 -2.78 0.99
CA PRO A 150 -1.59 -3.93 0.10
C PRO A 150 -0.83 -5.10 0.71
N TYR A 151 0.31 -4.85 1.34
CA TYR A 151 1.10 -5.90 2.00
C TYR A 151 0.30 -6.66 3.06
N LYS A 152 -0.38 -5.95 3.96
CA LYS A 152 -1.25 -6.56 4.99
C LYS A 152 -2.42 -7.33 4.38
N ALA A 153 -2.99 -6.84 3.28
CA ALA A 153 -4.05 -7.54 2.57
C ALA A 153 -3.55 -8.86 1.97
N MET A 154 -2.35 -8.87 1.37
CA MET A 154 -1.74 -10.07 0.81
C MET A 154 -1.39 -11.10 1.88
N LEU A 155 -0.83 -10.67 3.03
CA LEU A 155 -0.57 -11.55 4.17
C LEU A 155 -1.84 -12.24 4.67
N LYS A 156 -2.93 -11.49 4.82
CA LYS A 156 -4.23 -12.05 5.23
C LYS A 156 -4.77 -13.05 4.20
N ALA A 157 -4.63 -12.73 2.92
CA ALA A 157 -5.07 -13.62 1.85
C ALA A 157 -4.23 -14.91 1.79
N GLN A 158 -2.93 -14.82 2.06
CA GLN A 158 -2.05 -15.98 2.16
C GLN A 158 -2.44 -16.86 3.35
N GLN A 159 -2.56 -16.27 4.54
CA GLN A 159 -2.99 -16.99 5.74
C GLN A 159 -4.33 -17.70 5.53
N LYS A 160 -5.30 -17.02 4.92
CA LYS A 160 -6.61 -17.61 4.61
C LYS A 160 -6.47 -18.84 3.69
N ARG A 161 -5.64 -18.73 2.63
CA ARG A 161 -5.38 -19.85 1.70
C ARG A 161 -4.70 -21.03 2.41
N GLU A 162 -3.78 -20.78 3.33
CA GLU A 162 -3.11 -21.81 4.13
C GLU A 162 -4.11 -22.52 5.05
N ILE A 163 -4.99 -21.77 5.72
CA ILE A 163 -6.07 -22.32 6.54
C ILE A 163 -7.00 -23.20 5.68
N GLU A 164 -7.50 -22.67 4.57
CA GLU A 164 -8.40 -23.42 3.68
C GLU A 164 -7.76 -24.69 3.13
N LYS A 165 -6.45 -24.64 2.80
CA LYS A 165 -5.69 -25.80 2.37
C LYS A 165 -5.53 -26.83 3.49
N ALA A 166 -5.22 -26.37 4.70
CA ALA A 166 -5.12 -27.23 5.87
C ALA A 166 -6.46 -27.90 6.19
N GLU A 167 -7.57 -27.15 6.15
CA GLU A 167 -8.92 -27.69 6.34
C GLU A 167 -9.30 -28.72 5.27
N SER A 168 -8.98 -28.44 3.99
CA SER A 168 -9.26 -29.37 2.89
C SER A 168 -8.48 -30.68 3.05
N SER A 169 -7.17 -30.59 3.25
CA SER A 169 -6.32 -31.78 3.49
C SER A 169 -6.81 -32.56 4.69
N HIS A 170 -7.32 -31.85 5.68
CA HIS A 170 -7.85 -32.45 6.88
C HIS A 170 -9.14 -33.25 6.64
N LYS A 171 -10.11 -32.63 5.93
CA LYS A 171 -11.35 -33.30 5.56
C LYS A 171 -11.09 -34.54 4.71
N GLU A 172 -10.15 -34.45 3.77
CA GLU A 172 -9.73 -35.60 2.95
C GLU A 172 -9.13 -36.73 3.80
N GLY A 173 -8.23 -36.37 4.74
CA GLY A 173 -7.65 -37.36 5.68
C GLY A 173 -8.70 -38.05 6.53
N MET A 174 -9.66 -37.31 7.07
CA MET A 174 -10.76 -37.85 7.87
C MET A 174 -11.68 -38.76 7.04
N LEU A 175 -12.02 -38.32 5.82
CA LEU A 175 -12.84 -39.11 4.91
C LEU A 175 -12.15 -40.45 4.56
N ARG A 176 -10.85 -40.41 4.28
CA ARG A 176 -10.05 -41.60 4.00
C ARG A 176 -10.04 -42.56 5.19
N MET A 177 -9.72 -42.07 6.39
CA MET A 177 -9.71 -42.89 7.60
C MET A 177 -11.07 -43.53 7.91
N SER A 178 -12.16 -42.79 7.72
CA SER A 178 -13.51 -43.30 7.91
C SER A 178 -13.84 -44.37 6.87
N THR A 179 -13.44 -44.17 5.62
CA THR A 179 -13.65 -45.15 4.53
C THR A 179 -12.84 -46.41 4.79
N ASP A 180 -11.58 -46.27 5.18
CA ASP A 180 -10.71 -47.41 5.49
C ASP A 180 -11.26 -48.22 6.67
N ALA A 181 -11.79 -47.57 7.71
CA ALA A 181 -12.44 -48.27 8.85
C ALA A 181 -13.70 -49.02 8.39
N VAL A 182 -14.58 -48.39 7.59
CA VAL A 182 -15.78 -49.06 7.05
C VAL A 182 -15.41 -50.23 6.14
N PHE A 183 -14.37 -50.09 5.30
CA PHE A 183 -13.89 -51.18 4.43
C PHE A 183 -13.31 -52.32 5.23
N ALA A 184 -12.56 -52.04 6.30
CA ALA A 184 -12.01 -53.07 7.18
C ALA A 184 -13.13 -53.90 7.83
N TRP A 185 -14.18 -53.26 8.31
CA TRP A 185 -15.35 -53.95 8.86
C TRP A 185 -16.14 -54.75 7.79
N GLY A 186 -16.32 -54.15 6.61
CA GLY A 186 -17.11 -54.79 5.53
C GLY A 186 -16.47 -56.06 4.94
N ASN A 187 -15.15 -56.18 5.06
CA ASN A 187 -14.40 -57.31 4.49
C ASN A 187 -13.82 -58.27 5.54
N ALA A 188 -14.08 -58.04 6.83
CA ALA A 188 -13.56 -58.90 7.90
C ALA A 188 -14.37 -60.22 8.00
N GLU A 189 -13.75 -61.33 7.64
CA GLU A 189 -14.32 -62.68 7.72
C GLU A 189 -13.68 -63.53 8.83
N THR A 190 -12.47 -63.16 9.25
CA THR A 190 -11.71 -63.91 10.28
C THR A 190 -11.62 -63.11 11.59
N GLU A 191 -11.34 -63.76 12.69
CA GLU A 191 -11.18 -63.15 14.01
C GLU A 191 -10.03 -62.11 14.03
N ASP A 192 -8.96 -62.35 13.27
CA ASP A 192 -7.82 -61.45 13.19
C ASP A 192 -8.14 -60.21 12.32
N GLU A 193 -8.92 -60.37 11.27
CA GLU A 193 -9.43 -59.26 10.47
C GLU A 193 -10.44 -58.36 11.24
N LEU A 194 -11.29 -58.97 12.06
CA LEU A 194 -12.18 -58.27 12.98
C LEU A 194 -11.41 -57.44 14.02
N LYS A 195 -10.31 -57.98 14.56
CA LYS A 195 -9.41 -57.22 15.44
C LYS A 195 -8.75 -56.08 14.71
N GLY A 196 -8.31 -56.26 13.46
CA GLY A 196 -7.73 -55.22 12.61
C GLY A 196 -8.73 -54.11 12.33
N ALA A 197 -9.98 -54.45 12.00
CA ALA A 197 -11.06 -53.46 11.79
C ALA A 197 -11.34 -52.63 13.05
N ALA A 198 -11.39 -53.27 14.22
CA ALA A 198 -11.56 -52.56 15.50
C ALA A 198 -10.39 -51.61 15.82
N VAL A 199 -9.15 -51.94 15.43
CA VAL A 199 -8.01 -51.04 15.56
C VAL A 199 -8.17 -49.82 14.67
N ALA A 200 -8.51 -49.98 13.39
CA ALA A 200 -8.72 -48.90 12.45
C ALA A 200 -9.84 -47.92 12.89
N GLU A 201 -10.92 -48.49 13.41
CA GLU A 201 -12.02 -47.71 13.99
C GLU A 201 -11.59 -46.90 15.22
N ASN A 202 -10.84 -47.51 16.13
CA ASN A 202 -10.31 -46.86 17.31
C ASN A 202 -9.33 -45.74 16.96
N GLU A 203 -8.48 -45.91 15.97
CA GLU A 203 -7.57 -44.88 15.47
C GLU A 203 -8.36 -43.69 14.89
N PHE A 204 -9.39 -43.94 14.09
CA PHE A 204 -10.27 -42.93 13.59
C PHE A 204 -10.92 -42.12 14.70
N PHE A 205 -11.53 -42.76 15.69
CA PHE A 205 -12.14 -42.10 16.83
C PHE A 205 -11.13 -41.38 17.73
N ALA A 206 -9.92 -41.90 17.89
CA ALA A 206 -8.85 -41.24 18.64
C ALA A 206 -8.45 -39.93 17.98
N VAL A 207 -8.27 -39.90 16.66
CA VAL A 207 -7.98 -38.70 15.90
C VAL A 207 -9.15 -37.69 16.00
N LEU A 208 -10.39 -38.16 15.86
CA LEU A 208 -11.58 -37.35 15.96
C LEU A 208 -11.73 -36.69 17.34
N ASN A 209 -11.49 -37.45 18.40
CA ASN A 209 -11.55 -36.98 19.78
C ASN A 209 -10.39 -36.02 20.12
N ALA A 210 -9.18 -36.30 19.67
CA ALA A 210 -8.03 -35.42 19.85
C ALA A 210 -8.29 -34.04 19.27
N ARG A 211 -8.99 -33.96 18.15
CA ARG A 211 -9.35 -32.72 17.48
C ARG A 211 -10.48 -31.98 18.15
N ARG A 212 -11.54 -32.68 18.53
CA ARG A 212 -12.65 -32.08 19.26
C ARG A 212 -12.19 -31.42 20.55
N ASN A 213 -11.12 -31.93 21.16
CA ASN A 213 -10.55 -31.45 22.40
C ASN A 213 -9.29 -30.56 22.18
N SER A 214 -8.94 -30.27 20.93
CA SER A 214 -7.80 -29.39 20.63
C SER A 214 -8.04 -27.97 21.11
N ASP A 215 -7.06 -27.36 21.74
CA ASP A 215 -7.07 -25.94 22.08
C ASP A 215 -6.82 -25.04 20.85
N ASP A 216 -6.34 -25.62 19.76
CA ASP A 216 -6.16 -24.91 18.49
C ASP A 216 -7.50 -24.75 17.76
N PRO A 217 -7.99 -23.50 17.56
CA PRO A 217 -9.24 -23.22 16.85
C PRO A 217 -9.26 -23.76 15.42
N MET A 218 -8.09 -23.96 14.81
CA MET A 218 -7.92 -24.48 13.45
C MET A 218 -8.13 -26.00 13.38
N LEU A 219 -7.99 -26.70 14.48
CA LEU A 219 -8.17 -28.14 14.60
C LEU A 219 -9.53 -28.55 15.20
N ARG A 220 -10.29 -27.62 15.75
CA ARG A 220 -11.66 -27.86 16.22
C ARG A 220 -12.62 -28.01 15.05
N ILE A 221 -13.30 -29.13 15.01
CA ILE A 221 -14.43 -29.38 14.12
C ILE A 221 -15.72 -29.23 14.92
#